data_52f786f28e03a5ee5befa1e7e053a023
#
_entry.id   52f786f28e03a5ee5befa1e7e053a023
#
_cell.length_a   1.000
_cell.length_b   1.000
_cell.length_c   1.000
_cell.angle_alpha   90.00
_cell.angle_beta   90.00
_cell.angle_gamma   90.00
#
_symmetry.space_group_name_H-M   'P 1'
#
loop_
_entity.id
_entity.type
_entity.pdbx_description
1 polymer ?
#
loop_
_entity_poly.entity_id
_entity_poly.type
_entity_poly.pdbx_seq_one_letter_code
_entity_poly.pdbx_strand_id
1 'polypeptide(L)'
;MWVFIPAVYGASDAFKENIYKVGTLKPVDSKLNVKVGDRAPDFTLPSVSGEKVSLSQYRGKKNVVLSFVPAAWTPVCSDQWPGYNIIKDIFQQNDAILFGITVDNIPTLFAWTNQMGKLWFPVLSDFWPHGAVAKKYGVLRSDGVSERALFVIDKKGTLRYIDVHDINKRPPLEDLVSALEKVNKR
;
A
#
# COMPACT_ATOMS: atom_id res chain seq x y z
N MET A 1 -7.57 -37.05 -19.44
CA MET A 1 -6.64 -35.97 -19.13
C MET A 1 -7.49 -34.79 -18.64
N TRP A 2 -7.60 -34.65 -17.31
CA TRP A 2 -8.40 -33.57 -16.70
C TRP A 2 -7.55 -32.33 -16.61
N VAL A 3 -7.96 -31.29 -17.32
CA VAL A 3 -7.31 -29.98 -17.24
C VAL A 3 -7.81 -29.32 -15.96
N PHE A 4 -6.95 -29.21 -14.95
CA PHE A 4 -7.19 -28.39 -13.79
C PHE A 4 -7.11 -26.91 -14.23
N ILE A 5 -8.24 -26.25 -14.38
CA ILE A 5 -8.30 -24.79 -14.47
C ILE A 5 -8.10 -24.28 -13.02
N PRO A 6 -7.03 -23.50 -12.73
CA PRO A 6 -6.89 -22.94 -11.39
C PRO A 6 -8.06 -21.99 -11.17
N ALA A 7 -8.77 -22.19 -10.05
CA ALA A 7 -9.82 -21.30 -9.60
C ALA A 7 -9.24 -19.87 -9.50
N VAL A 8 -9.79 -18.95 -10.27
CA VAL A 8 -9.57 -17.53 -10.07
C VAL A 8 -10.05 -17.20 -8.65
N TYR A 9 -9.13 -16.88 -7.75
CA TYR A 9 -9.43 -16.47 -6.39
C TYR A 9 -10.17 -15.13 -6.42
N GLY A 10 -11.45 -15.15 -6.68
CA GLY A 10 -12.37 -14.05 -6.38
C GLY A 10 -12.60 -14.02 -4.87
N ALA A 11 -12.68 -12.82 -4.30
CA ALA A 11 -13.09 -12.66 -2.91
C ALA A 11 -14.40 -13.44 -2.65
N SER A 12 -14.48 -14.13 -1.49
CA SER A 12 -15.68 -14.88 -1.11
C SER A 12 -16.90 -13.95 -1.02
N ASP A 13 -18.09 -14.47 -1.24
CA ASP A 13 -19.31 -13.67 -1.14
C ASP A 13 -19.45 -13.09 0.27
N ALA A 14 -19.08 -13.84 1.32
CA ALA A 14 -19.03 -13.34 2.69
C ALA A 14 -18.08 -12.13 2.85
N PHE A 15 -16.97 -12.06 2.11
CA PHE A 15 -16.09 -10.91 2.11
C PHE A 15 -16.78 -9.68 1.49
N LYS A 16 -17.48 -9.87 0.36
CA LYS A 16 -18.19 -8.78 -0.33
C LYS A 16 -19.31 -8.18 0.53
N GLU A 17 -20.01 -9.02 1.30
CA GLU A 17 -21.08 -8.59 2.21
C GLU A 17 -20.56 -7.73 3.38
N ASN A 18 -19.31 -7.94 3.80
CA ASN A 18 -18.67 -7.18 4.88
C ASN A 18 -18.03 -5.86 4.42
N ILE A 19 -18.01 -5.57 3.10
CA ILE A 19 -17.46 -4.33 2.59
C ILE A 19 -18.38 -3.16 2.88
N TYR A 20 -17.88 -2.21 3.66
CA TYR A 20 -18.59 -0.97 3.99
C TYR A 20 -18.62 -0.04 2.79
N LYS A 21 -19.81 0.24 2.27
CA LYS A 21 -20.01 1.14 1.12
C LYS A 21 -19.83 2.59 1.57
N VAL A 22 -18.70 3.18 1.24
CA VAL A 22 -18.47 4.63 1.39
C VAL A 22 -19.09 5.37 0.21
N GLY A 23 -19.61 6.58 0.46
CA GLY A 23 -20.02 7.49 -0.61
C GLY A 23 -18.80 8.03 -1.38
N THR A 24 -19.06 8.91 -2.35
CA THR A 24 -18.00 9.65 -3.04
C THR A 24 -17.36 10.65 -2.09
N LEU A 25 -16.04 10.56 -1.95
CA LEU A 25 -15.25 11.44 -1.09
C LEU A 25 -14.53 12.51 -1.94
N LYS A 26 -14.08 13.58 -1.29
CA LYS A 26 -13.20 14.58 -1.92
C LYS A 26 -11.94 13.86 -2.45
N PRO A 27 -11.60 13.97 -3.74
CA PRO A 27 -10.54 13.19 -4.37
C PRO A 27 -9.20 13.22 -3.65
N VAL A 28 -8.74 14.40 -3.23
CA VAL A 28 -7.53 14.62 -2.42
C VAL A 28 -7.84 15.68 -1.39
N ASP A 29 -7.46 15.43 -0.12
CA ASP A 29 -7.80 16.31 1.02
C ASP A 29 -6.57 16.75 1.83
N SER A 30 -5.39 16.25 1.50
CA SER A 30 -4.14 16.54 2.19
C SER A 30 -3.17 17.34 1.32
N LYS A 31 -2.02 17.71 1.90
CA LYS A 31 -0.92 18.37 1.21
C LYS A 31 0.38 17.64 1.50
N LEU A 32 1.10 17.24 0.45
CA LEU A 32 2.38 16.58 0.56
C LEU A 32 3.40 17.39 1.36
N ASN A 33 4.14 16.72 2.25
CA ASN A 33 5.28 17.25 2.99
C ASN A 33 6.62 16.84 2.38
N VAL A 34 6.59 16.05 1.31
CA VAL A 34 7.77 15.51 0.62
C VAL A 34 7.61 15.67 -0.89
N LYS A 35 8.72 15.64 -1.61
CA LYS A 35 8.77 15.68 -3.08
C LYS A 35 9.75 14.66 -3.64
N VAL A 36 9.65 14.37 -4.92
CA VAL A 36 10.62 13.52 -5.63
C VAL A 36 12.02 14.14 -5.49
N GLY A 37 12.99 13.29 -5.14
CA GLY A 37 14.37 13.70 -4.84
C GLY A 37 14.67 13.84 -3.34
N ASP A 38 13.67 14.01 -2.51
CA ASP A 38 13.86 14.07 -1.05
C ASP A 38 14.23 12.69 -0.49
N ARG A 39 14.90 12.69 0.66
CA ARG A 39 15.06 11.50 1.47
C ARG A 39 13.72 11.11 2.08
N ALA A 40 13.30 9.86 1.89
CA ALA A 40 12.06 9.36 2.45
C ALA A 40 12.11 9.41 3.99
N PRO A 41 11.09 10.00 4.65
CA PRO A 41 10.97 10.00 6.11
C PRO A 41 10.99 8.58 6.66
N ASP A 42 11.86 8.31 7.62
CA ASP A 42 11.96 7.01 8.25
C ASP A 42 10.79 6.75 9.21
N PHE A 43 10.45 5.47 9.36
CA PHE A 43 9.41 5.02 10.27
C PHE A 43 9.69 3.59 10.78
N THR A 44 9.02 3.24 11.85
CA THR A 44 8.92 1.86 12.34
C THR A 44 7.46 1.61 12.70
N LEU A 45 6.83 0.65 12.02
CA LEU A 45 5.42 0.30 12.23
C LEU A 45 5.27 -1.18 12.57
N PRO A 46 4.27 -1.54 13.39
CA PRO A 46 3.90 -2.93 13.61
C PRO A 46 3.22 -3.50 12.37
N SER A 47 3.48 -4.76 12.06
CA SER A 47 2.85 -5.50 10.98
C SER A 47 1.80 -6.50 11.48
N VAL A 48 0.93 -6.92 10.59
CA VAL A 48 -0.05 -7.99 10.86
C VAL A 48 0.61 -9.32 11.26
N SER A 49 1.87 -9.55 10.86
CA SER A 49 2.64 -10.74 11.28
C SER A 49 3.15 -10.67 12.73
N GLY A 50 2.97 -9.55 13.43
CA GLY A 50 3.48 -9.30 14.78
C GLY A 50 4.88 -8.70 14.82
N GLU A 51 5.57 -8.60 13.70
CA GLU A 51 6.91 -8.00 13.62
C GLU A 51 6.82 -6.48 13.47
N LYS A 52 7.87 -5.77 13.85
CA LYS A 52 8.06 -4.36 13.55
C LYS A 52 8.90 -4.20 12.27
N VAL A 53 8.42 -3.38 11.36
CA VAL A 53 9.09 -3.08 10.08
C VAL A 53 9.56 -1.63 10.09
N SER A 54 10.85 -1.41 9.87
CA SER A 54 11.45 -0.08 9.70
C SER A 54 11.87 0.13 8.25
N LEU A 55 11.58 1.30 7.68
CA LEU A 55 11.98 1.63 6.31
C LEU A 55 13.52 1.57 6.15
N SER A 56 14.25 2.03 7.15
CA SER A 56 15.73 2.04 7.15
C SER A 56 16.36 0.66 7.02
N GLN A 57 15.69 -0.42 7.40
CA GLN A 57 16.18 -1.81 7.27
C GLN A 57 16.42 -2.23 5.81
N TYR A 58 15.79 -1.54 4.87
CA TYR A 58 15.83 -1.85 3.43
C TYR A 58 16.82 -0.99 2.65
N ARG A 59 17.43 0.01 3.30
CA ARG A 59 18.47 0.85 2.67
C ARG A 59 19.66 0.01 2.24
N GLY A 60 20.16 0.26 1.03
CA GLY A 60 21.24 -0.50 0.42
C GLY A 60 20.84 -1.88 -0.06
N LYS A 61 19.61 -2.35 0.24
CA LYS A 61 19.18 -3.72 -0.04
C LYS A 61 18.10 -3.79 -1.11
N LYS A 62 17.01 -3.04 -0.94
CA LYS A 62 15.84 -3.10 -1.82
C LYS A 62 15.27 -1.72 -2.13
N ASN A 63 14.67 -1.60 -3.30
CA ASN A 63 13.71 -0.53 -3.55
C ASN A 63 12.44 -0.78 -2.72
N VAL A 64 11.80 0.28 -2.27
CA VAL A 64 10.60 0.16 -1.42
C VAL A 64 9.44 0.91 -2.04
N VAL A 65 8.29 0.25 -2.11
CA VAL A 65 7.03 0.90 -2.44
C VAL A 65 6.18 1.00 -1.19
N LEU A 66 5.71 2.21 -0.87
CA LEU A 66 4.69 2.42 0.15
C LEU A 66 3.35 2.60 -0.55
N SER A 67 2.38 1.77 -0.19
CA SER A 67 1.00 1.86 -0.64
C SER A 67 0.11 2.24 0.54
N PHE A 68 -0.17 3.53 0.69
CA PHE A 68 -1.17 4.00 1.63
C PHE A 68 -2.57 3.77 1.06
N VAL A 69 -3.46 3.22 1.86
CA VAL A 69 -4.87 3.12 1.54
C VAL A 69 -5.72 3.67 2.70
N PRO A 70 -6.85 4.31 2.40
CA PRO A 70 -7.65 5.03 3.41
C PRO A 70 -8.11 4.18 4.59
N ALA A 71 -8.79 3.08 4.31
CA ALA A 71 -9.37 2.26 5.37
C ALA A 71 -9.60 0.81 4.93
N ALA A 72 -9.39 -0.12 5.85
CA ALA A 72 -9.83 -1.50 5.71
C ALA A 72 -11.34 -1.59 5.45
N TRP A 73 -11.79 -2.69 4.85
CA TRP A 73 -13.20 -2.99 4.60
C TRP A 73 -13.93 -1.99 3.69
N THR A 74 -13.21 -1.24 2.85
CA THR A 74 -13.80 -0.35 1.85
C THR A 74 -13.59 -0.88 0.44
N PRO A 75 -14.46 -0.56 -0.54
CA PRO A 75 -14.45 -1.24 -1.85
C PRO A 75 -13.13 -1.12 -2.60
N VAL A 76 -12.64 0.10 -2.81
CA VAL A 76 -11.43 0.34 -3.61
C VAL A 76 -10.17 -0.19 -2.93
N CYS A 77 -10.08 -0.08 -1.58
CA CYS A 77 -8.95 -0.62 -0.83
C CYS A 77 -8.90 -2.15 -0.88
N SER A 78 -10.07 -2.79 -0.81
CA SER A 78 -10.21 -4.26 -0.87
C SER A 78 -9.93 -4.84 -2.26
N ASP A 79 -9.96 -4.02 -3.31
CA ASP A 79 -9.58 -4.39 -4.68
C ASP A 79 -8.11 -4.05 -4.98
N GLN A 80 -7.60 -2.94 -4.45
CA GLN A 80 -6.26 -2.46 -4.77
C GLN A 80 -5.15 -3.43 -4.33
N TRP A 81 -5.15 -3.87 -3.09
CA TRP A 81 -4.07 -4.70 -2.56
C TRP A 81 -4.02 -6.11 -3.16
N PRO A 82 -5.12 -6.84 -3.31
CA PRO A 82 -5.10 -8.10 -4.07
C PRO A 82 -4.64 -7.93 -5.53
N GLY A 83 -4.95 -6.78 -6.14
CA GLY A 83 -4.49 -6.44 -7.49
C GLY A 83 -2.97 -6.45 -7.65
N TYR A 84 -2.21 -6.16 -6.60
CA TYR A 84 -0.74 -6.23 -6.64
C TYR A 84 -0.17 -7.65 -6.74
N ASN A 85 -0.99 -8.69 -6.50
CA ASN A 85 -0.55 -10.07 -6.73
C ASN A 85 -0.24 -10.34 -8.21
N ILE A 86 -0.89 -9.60 -9.13
CA ILE A 86 -0.69 -9.72 -10.59
C ILE A 86 0.73 -9.29 -10.99
N ILE A 87 1.29 -8.30 -10.29
CA ILE A 87 2.60 -7.72 -10.63
C ILE A 87 3.71 -8.12 -9.65
N LYS A 88 3.51 -9.18 -8.87
CA LYS A 88 4.51 -9.68 -7.90
C LYS A 88 5.88 -9.91 -8.53
N ASP A 89 5.92 -10.51 -9.70
CA ASP A 89 7.18 -10.82 -10.40
C ASP A 89 7.93 -9.55 -10.84
N ILE A 90 7.20 -8.48 -11.15
CA ILE A 90 7.79 -7.17 -11.46
C ILE A 90 8.54 -6.61 -10.24
N PHE A 91 7.99 -6.77 -9.03
CA PHE A 91 8.69 -6.37 -7.81
C PHE A 91 9.99 -7.17 -7.62
N GLN A 92 9.96 -8.48 -7.86
CA GLN A 92 11.14 -9.34 -7.74
C GLN A 92 12.22 -8.95 -8.77
N GLN A 93 11.85 -8.74 -10.03
CA GLN A 93 12.75 -8.32 -11.11
C GLN A 93 13.39 -6.95 -10.85
N ASN A 94 12.71 -6.07 -10.14
CA ASN A 94 13.20 -4.73 -9.78
C ASN A 94 13.82 -4.66 -8.37
N ASP A 95 14.08 -5.81 -7.73
CA ASP A 95 14.61 -5.91 -6.37
C ASP A 95 13.87 -4.99 -5.39
N ALA A 96 12.54 -5.03 -5.46
CA ALA A 96 11.64 -4.17 -4.73
C ALA A 96 10.77 -4.95 -3.73
N ILE A 97 10.33 -4.25 -2.68
CA ILE A 97 9.32 -4.71 -1.73
C ILE A 97 8.20 -3.69 -1.64
N LEU A 98 6.98 -4.18 -1.41
CA LEU A 98 5.80 -3.36 -1.16
C LEU A 98 5.45 -3.41 0.34
N PHE A 99 5.03 -2.28 0.91
CA PHE A 99 4.37 -2.19 2.21
C PHE A 99 2.97 -1.60 2.01
N GLY A 100 1.94 -2.36 2.40
CA GLY A 100 0.59 -1.82 2.56
C GLY A 100 0.49 -1.11 3.90
N ILE A 101 0.01 0.14 3.92
CA ILE A 101 -0.06 0.97 5.13
C ILE A 101 -1.45 1.57 5.25
N THR A 102 -2.05 1.47 6.41
CA THR A 102 -3.28 2.17 6.78
C THR A 102 -3.21 2.66 8.22
N VAL A 103 -4.13 3.55 8.60
CA VAL A 103 -4.31 4.00 9.99
C VAL A 103 -5.15 3.04 10.83
N ASP A 104 -5.58 1.91 10.29
CA ASP A 104 -6.32 0.90 11.02
C ASP A 104 -5.44 0.15 12.03
N ASN A 105 -6.05 -0.36 13.10
CA ASN A 105 -5.36 -1.18 14.10
C ASN A 105 -5.09 -2.61 13.59
N ILE A 106 -4.14 -3.30 14.23
CA ILE A 106 -3.71 -4.67 13.86
C ILE A 106 -4.87 -5.68 13.82
N PRO A 107 -5.77 -5.79 14.82
CA PRO A 107 -6.88 -6.74 14.74
C PRO A 107 -7.78 -6.53 13.53
N THR A 108 -8.08 -5.27 13.20
CA THR A 108 -8.87 -4.92 11.99
C THR A 108 -8.15 -5.36 10.73
N LEU A 109 -6.86 -5.06 10.59
CA LEU A 109 -6.05 -5.44 9.45
C LEU A 109 -5.92 -6.96 9.32
N PHE A 110 -5.71 -7.67 10.43
CA PHE A 110 -5.64 -9.13 10.45
C PHE A 110 -6.94 -9.75 9.91
N ALA A 111 -8.09 -9.33 10.42
CA ALA A 111 -9.37 -9.83 9.97
C ALA A 111 -9.62 -9.52 8.48
N TRP A 112 -9.31 -8.30 8.05
CA TRP A 112 -9.49 -7.86 6.67
C TRP A 112 -8.59 -8.61 5.68
N THR A 113 -7.28 -8.70 5.96
CA THR A 113 -6.33 -9.37 5.07
C THR A 113 -6.58 -10.88 4.97
N ASN A 114 -7.03 -11.52 6.04
CA ASN A 114 -7.41 -12.94 6.00
C ASN A 114 -8.60 -13.22 5.07
N GLN A 115 -9.54 -12.27 4.95
CA GLN A 115 -10.71 -12.45 4.09
C GLN A 115 -10.45 -12.06 2.62
N MET A 116 -9.54 -11.12 2.35
CA MET A 116 -9.22 -10.73 0.97
C MET A 116 -8.28 -11.72 0.25
N GLY A 117 -7.75 -12.70 0.97
CA GLY A 117 -6.81 -13.69 0.44
C GLY A 117 -5.35 -13.32 0.70
N LYS A 118 -4.45 -14.24 0.34
CA LYS A 118 -3.02 -14.12 0.64
C LYS A 118 -2.38 -12.94 -0.10
N LEU A 119 -1.83 -12.02 0.67
CA LEU A 119 -0.94 -10.97 0.18
C LEU A 119 0.53 -11.44 0.31
N TRP A 120 1.38 -11.09 -0.66
CA TRP A 120 2.80 -11.46 -0.65
C TRP A 120 3.69 -10.43 0.06
N PHE A 121 3.13 -9.31 0.48
CA PHE A 121 3.82 -8.18 1.11
C PHE A 121 3.31 -7.92 2.52
N PRO A 122 4.14 -7.30 3.39
CA PRO A 122 3.74 -6.91 4.73
C PRO A 122 2.66 -5.82 4.73
N VAL A 123 1.69 -5.98 5.62
CA VAL A 123 0.67 -4.97 5.92
C VAL A 123 0.97 -4.36 7.28
N LEU A 124 1.08 -3.04 7.32
CA LEU A 124 1.55 -2.24 8.44
C LEU A 124 0.44 -1.33 8.96
N SER A 125 0.43 -1.14 10.27
CA SER A 125 -0.54 -0.30 10.98
C SER A 125 0.10 1.01 11.43
N ASP A 126 -0.39 2.13 10.92
CA ASP A 126 -0.07 3.50 11.36
C ASP A 126 -1.14 4.03 12.32
N PHE A 127 -1.66 3.12 13.18
CA PHE A 127 -2.76 3.43 14.10
C PHE A 127 -2.32 4.33 15.26
N TRP A 128 -1.12 4.11 15.82
CA TRP A 128 -0.69 4.89 16.97
C TRP A 128 0.82 5.24 16.94
N PRO A 129 1.20 6.53 17.18
CA PRO A 129 0.28 7.70 17.22
C PRO A 129 -0.46 7.84 15.90
N HIS A 130 -1.75 8.18 15.98
CA HIS A 130 -2.67 8.08 14.84
C HIS A 130 -2.15 8.78 13.59
N GLY A 131 -1.93 8.00 12.51
CA GLY A 131 -1.50 8.51 11.23
C GLY A 131 -0.14 9.23 11.25
N ALA A 132 0.74 8.91 12.22
CA ALA A 132 2.00 9.63 12.38
C ALA A 132 2.90 9.54 11.14
N VAL A 133 2.92 8.38 10.46
CA VAL A 133 3.69 8.19 9.23
C VAL A 133 2.98 8.86 8.06
N ALA A 134 1.66 8.68 7.91
CA ALA A 134 0.87 9.39 6.90
C ALA A 134 1.05 10.91 7.01
N LYS A 135 1.07 11.46 8.25
CA LYS A 135 1.33 12.87 8.50
C LYS A 135 2.74 13.30 8.07
N LYS A 136 3.78 12.48 8.34
CA LYS A 136 5.16 12.79 7.91
C LYS A 136 5.27 12.94 6.38
N TYR A 137 4.57 12.08 5.64
CA TYR A 137 4.53 12.12 4.18
C TYR A 137 3.56 13.20 3.64
N GLY A 138 2.69 13.73 4.48
CA GLY A 138 1.67 14.72 4.10
C GLY A 138 0.48 14.10 3.38
N VAL A 139 0.11 12.87 3.78
CA VAL A 139 -1.02 12.11 3.22
C VAL A 139 -2.05 11.71 4.29
N LEU A 140 -2.02 12.34 5.46
CA LEU A 140 -3.09 12.21 6.45
C LEU A 140 -4.19 13.23 6.11
N ARG A 141 -5.40 12.77 5.89
CA ARG A 141 -6.59 13.57 5.57
C ARG A 141 -7.19 14.21 6.82
N SER A 142 -8.05 15.20 6.62
CA SER A 142 -8.76 15.89 7.71
C SER A 142 -9.77 14.99 8.44
N ASP A 143 -10.25 13.93 7.78
CA ASP A 143 -11.16 12.93 8.35
C ASP A 143 -10.42 11.81 9.13
N GLY A 144 -9.10 11.89 9.23
CA GLY A 144 -8.27 10.98 10.02
C GLY A 144 -7.83 9.71 9.32
N VAL A 145 -8.25 9.44 8.08
CA VAL A 145 -7.72 8.34 7.27
C VAL A 145 -6.54 8.81 6.42
N SER A 146 -5.78 7.89 5.83
CA SER A 146 -4.74 8.28 4.86
C SER A 146 -5.36 8.53 3.49
N GLU A 147 -4.67 9.32 2.66
CA GLU A 147 -4.93 9.34 1.22
C GLU A 147 -4.67 7.96 0.60
N ARG A 148 -5.16 7.77 -0.61
CA ARG A 148 -4.69 6.72 -1.49
C ARG A 148 -3.42 7.21 -2.16
N ALA A 149 -2.26 6.76 -1.67
CA ALA A 149 -0.99 7.28 -2.13
C ALA A 149 0.06 6.20 -2.34
N LEU A 150 0.88 6.38 -3.37
CA LEU A 150 2.02 5.53 -3.71
C LEU A 150 3.32 6.33 -3.64
N PHE A 151 4.31 5.75 -3.00
CA PHE A 151 5.68 6.29 -2.97
C PHE A 151 6.64 5.19 -3.41
N VAL A 152 7.49 5.46 -4.41
CA VAL A 152 8.59 4.58 -4.77
C VAL A 152 9.90 5.18 -4.29
N ILE A 153 10.63 4.42 -3.50
CA ILE A 153 11.87 4.80 -2.82
C ILE A 153 12.99 3.91 -3.34
N ASP A 154 14.09 4.49 -3.76
CA ASP A 154 15.25 3.73 -4.21
C ASP A 154 16.05 3.13 -3.03
N LYS A 155 17.04 2.27 -3.34
CA LYS A 155 17.93 1.66 -2.35
C LYS A 155 18.71 2.69 -1.52
N LYS A 156 18.91 3.91 -2.03
CA LYS A 156 19.58 5.01 -1.30
C LYS A 156 18.64 5.69 -0.31
N GLY A 157 17.35 5.35 -0.34
CA GLY A 157 16.31 5.94 0.51
C GLY A 157 15.76 7.26 -0.07
N THR A 158 15.90 7.48 -1.37
CA THR A 158 15.42 8.68 -2.07
C THR A 158 14.07 8.40 -2.73
N LEU A 159 13.12 9.32 -2.57
CA LEU A 159 11.82 9.30 -3.25
C LEU A 159 12.01 9.49 -4.76
N ARG A 160 11.51 8.55 -5.56
CA ARG A 160 11.64 8.54 -7.03
C ARG A 160 10.31 8.71 -7.76
N TYR A 161 9.23 8.36 -7.09
CA TYR A 161 7.88 8.52 -7.62
C TYR A 161 6.91 8.79 -6.46
N ILE A 162 5.95 9.66 -6.69
CA ILE A 162 4.87 10.00 -5.76
C ILE A 162 3.59 10.11 -6.58
N ASP A 163 2.55 9.40 -6.16
CA ASP A 163 1.18 9.56 -6.64
C ASP A 163 0.26 9.70 -5.43
N VAL A 164 -0.45 10.82 -5.34
CA VAL A 164 -1.58 11.00 -4.42
C VAL A 164 -2.83 10.92 -5.27
N HIS A 165 -3.41 9.75 -5.32
CA HIS A 165 -4.47 9.40 -6.25
C HIS A 165 -5.86 9.81 -5.74
N ASP A 166 -6.81 9.97 -6.66
CA ASP A 166 -8.23 10.12 -6.32
C ASP A 166 -8.66 8.96 -5.42
N ILE A 167 -9.08 9.28 -4.18
CA ILE A 167 -9.46 8.28 -3.17
C ILE A 167 -10.53 7.31 -3.66
N ASN A 168 -11.36 7.74 -4.61
CA ASN A 168 -12.49 6.98 -5.15
C ASN A 168 -12.08 5.99 -6.26
N LYS A 169 -10.81 5.99 -6.69
CA LYS A 169 -10.31 5.20 -7.81
C LYS A 169 -9.04 4.44 -7.42
N ARG A 170 -8.82 3.28 -8.03
CA ARG A 170 -7.58 2.54 -7.92
C ARG A 170 -6.52 3.15 -8.83
N PRO A 171 -5.28 3.40 -8.35
CA PRO A 171 -4.17 3.78 -9.22
C PRO A 171 -3.93 2.72 -10.31
N PRO A 172 -3.64 3.13 -11.56
CA PRO A 172 -3.27 2.19 -12.61
C PRO A 172 -2.00 1.40 -12.23
N LEU A 173 -2.02 0.08 -12.46
CA LEU A 173 -0.84 -0.76 -12.18
C LEU A 173 0.34 -0.41 -13.09
N GLU A 174 0.07 0.04 -14.32
CA GLU A 174 1.05 0.43 -15.33
C GLU A 174 1.92 1.59 -14.85
N ASP A 175 1.36 2.53 -14.11
CA ASP A 175 2.10 3.67 -13.56
C ASP A 175 3.11 3.21 -12.51
N LEU A 176 2.71 2.30 -11.63
CA LEU A 176 3.58 1.71 -10.63
C LEU A 176 4.70 0.84 -11.27
N VAL A 177 4.35 0.03 -12.28
CA VAL A 177 5.32 -0.77 -13.04
C VAL A 177 6.35 0.14 -13.69
N SER A 178 5.90 1.18 -14.40
CA SER A 178 6.78 2.18 -15.04
C SER A 178 7.70 2.88 -14.03
N ALA A 179 7.19 3.20 -12.84
CA ALA A 179 7.98 3.82 -11.77
C ALA A 179 9.08 2.87 -11.26
N LEU A 180 8.75 1.59 -11.03
CA LEU A 180 9.71 0.57 -10.59
C LEU A 180 10.83 0.34 -11.62
N GLU A 181 10.49 0.21 -12.89
CA GLU A 181 11.48 0.03 -13.96
C GLU A 181 12.44 1.22 -14.08
N LYS A 182 11.94 2.45 -13.92
CA LYS A 182 12.77 3.67 -13.95
C LYS A 182 13.74 3.75 -12.76
N VAL A 183 13.35 3.24 -11.60
CA VAL A 183 14.22 3.26 -10.41
C VAL A 183 15.38 2.31 -10.56
N ASN A 184 15.19 1.15 -11.21
CA ASN A 184 16.21 0.13 -11.36
C ASN A 184 17.27 0.46 -12.44
N LYS A 185 16.95 1.39 -13.37
CA LYS A 185 17.85 1.84 -14.46
C LYS A 185 18.83 2.94 -14.02
N ARG A 186 18.79 3.39 -12.75
CA ARG A 186 19.64 4.45 -12.18
C ARG A 186 20.60 3.90 -11.13
#